data_09b8fb4ad22d42494a360287bee23a30
#
_entry.id   09b8fb4ad22d42494a360287bee23a30
#
_cell.length_a   1.000
_cell.length_b   1.000
_cell.length_c   1.000
_cell.angle_alpha   90.00
_cell.angle_beta   90.00
_cell.angle_gamma   90.00
#
_symmetry.space_group_name_H-M   'P 1'
#
loop_
_entity.id
_entity.type
_entity.pdbx_description
1 polymer ?
#
loop_
_entity_poly.entity_id
_entity_poly.type
_entity_poly.pdbx_seq_one_letter_code
_entity_poly.pdbx_strand_id
1 'polypeptide(L)'
;NSNKGLYEKILELFEDDLMEQGEGSLWDIKNNENYESVMMIPYWAWVDKKSQMLEILASNEDKSEITFVWPLIKDNLQSCQAFINGKEIQISPVVTPINKFGSFVNVKNRILMSATTQDDSFFVKTLGISVDAIKNPITNETLKWSGEKMILIPSLINPEFTRDAVIEHFGKLKYKFGVVALTPTKRKQDDYGECDCILVDRSNIYDEIYDLQQGIYGTDGKGKIRVLTNRYDGIDLPDNA
;
A
#
# COMPACT_ATOMS: atom_id res chain seq x y z
N ASN A 1 17.70 -30.77 9.36
CA ASN A 1 17.47 -29.34 9.06
C ASN A 1 16.15 -28.84 9.68
N SER A 2 15.97 -29.04 10.99
CA SER A 2 14.74 -28.66 11.71
C SER A 2 14.65 -27.17 12.11
N ASN A 3 15.65 -26.34 11.77
CA ASN A 3 15.72 -24.95 12.22
C ASN A 3 15.68 -23.91 11.09
N LYS A 4 15.40 -24.28 9.83
CA LYS A 4 15.22 -23.27 8.78
C LYS A 4 13.87 -22.60 8.91
N GLY A 5 13.86 -21.29 8.78
CA GLY A 5 12.64 -20.50 8.73
C GLY A 5 11.74 -20.87 7.54
N LEU A 6 10.51 -20.42 7.54
CA LEU A 6 9.59 -20.68 6.44
C LEU A 6 10.08 -20.08 5.12
N TYR A 7 10.63 -18.87 5.20
CA TYR A 7 11.20 -18.16 4.07
C TYR A 7 12.32 -18.97 3.39
N GLU A 8 13.30 -19.45 4.17
CA GLU A 8 14.42 -20.21 3.61
C GLU A 8 13.98 -21.53 2.99
N LYS A 9 12.98 -22.20 3.57
CA LYS A 9 12.45 -23.46 3.01
C LYS A 9 11.80 -23.23 1.64
N ILE A 10 11.07 -22.15 1.48
CA ILE A 10 10.42 -21.83 0.20
C ILE A 10 11.45 -21.33 -0.81
N LEU A 11 12.40 -20.49 -0.40
CA LEU A 11 13.47 -20.04 -1.27
C LEU A 11 14.28 -21.22 -1.82
N GLU A 12 14.69 -22.16 -0.96
CA GLU A 12 15.40 -23.37 -1.40
C GLU A 12 14.57 -24.25 -2.35
N LEU A 13 13.26 -24.34 -2.12
CA LEU A 13 12.38 -25.12 -2.99
C LEU A 13 12.41 -24.63 -4.44
N PHE A 14 12.51 -23.29 -4.63
CA PHE A 14 12.46 -22.67 -5.95
C PHE A 14 13.81 -22.12 -6.43
N GLU A 15 14.91 -22.38 -5.72
CA GLU A 15 16.22 -21.77 -5.99
C GLU A 15 16.68 -22.00 -7.43
N ASP A 16 16.61 -23.26 -7.91
CA ASP A 16 17.03 -23.62 -9.26
C ASP A 16 16.21 -22.90 -10.34
N ASP A 17 14.90 -22.84 -10.16
CA ASP A 17 13.98 -22.19 -11.10
C ASP A 17 14.16 -20.67 -11.14
N LEU A 18 14.47 -20.07 -9.98
CA LEU A 18 14.77 -18.64 -9.87
C LEU A 18 16.16 -18.33 -10.47
N MET A 19 17.12 -19.24 -10.33
CA MET A 19 18.45 -19.10 -10.93
C MET A 19 18.37 -19.10 -12.45
N GLU A 20 17.58 -19.99 -13.04
CA GLU A 20 17.34 -20.01 -14.48
C GLU A 20 16.67 -18.74 -14.99
N GLN A 21 15.81 -18.11 -14.18
CA GLN A 21 15.14 -16.86 -14.52
C GLN A 21 16.07 -15.65 -14.46
N GLY A 22 16.99 -15.59 -13.47
CA GLY A 22 17.90 -14.47 -13.32
C GLY A 22 18.86 -14.60 -12.14
N GLU A 23 20.05 -15.14 -12.41
CA GLU A 23 21.09 -15.38 -11.40
C GLU A 23 21.45 -14.14 -10.59
N GLY A 24 21.62 -12.97 -11.23
CA GLY A 24 21.99 -11.73 -10.56
C GLY A 24 20.92 -11.24 -9.59
N SER A 25 19.65 -11.31 -9.99
CA SER A 25 18.53 -10.91 -9.11
C SER A 25 18.37 -11.88 -7.94
N LEU A 26 18.58 -13.18 -8.17
CA LEU A 26 18.55 -14.17 -7.09
C LEU A 26 19.71 -13.94 -6.11
N TRP A 27 20.89 -13.62 -6.62
CA TRP A 27 22.04 -13.27 -5.78
C TRP A 27 21.74 -12.08 -4.87
N ASP A 28 21.12 -11.02 -5.41
CA ASP A 28 20.70 -9.84 -4.64
C ASP A 28 19.68 -10.22 -3.55
N ILE A 29 18.69 -11.05 -3.87
CA ILE A 29 17.67 -11.54 -2.93
C ILE A 29 18.33 -12.32 -1.79
N LYS A 30 19.31 -13.16 -2.08
CA LYS A 30 19.99 -14.01 -1.07
C LYS A 30 20.95 -13.23 -0.17
N ASN A 31 21.54 -12.16 -0.66
CA ASN A 31 22.62 -11.45 0.03
C ASN A 31 22.21 -10.08 0.57
N ASN A 32 21.11 -9.51 0.11
CA ASN A 32 20.62 -8.21 0.52
C ASN A 32 19.23 -8.33 1.16
N GLU A 33 19.14 -8.13 2.45
CA GLU A 33 17.87 -8.10 3.19
C GLU A 33 17.09 -6.81 2.89
N ASN A 34 16.63 -6.65 1.64
CA ASN A 34 15.89 -5.48 1.18
C ASN A 34 14.65 -5.87 0.35
N TYR A 35 13.87 -4.86 -0.04
CA TYR A 35 12.66 -5.02 -0.87
C TYR A 35 12.91 -4.61 -2.34
N GLU A 36 14.13 -4.30 -2.74
CA GLU A 36 14.43 -3.68 -4.03
C GLU A 36 14.47 -4.72 -5.16
N SER A 37 15.12 -5.84 -4.91
CA SER A 37 15.15 -6.96 -5.86
C SER A 37 13.95 -7.87 -5.62
N VAL A 38 13.06 -7.97 -6.60
CA VAL A 38 11.86 -8.80 -6.54
C VAL A 38 11.85 -9.75 -7.73
N MET A 39 11.62 -11.03 -7.46
CA MET A 39 11.40 -12.04 -8.51
C MET A 39 10.04 -12.70 -8.33
N MET A 40 9.35 -12.95 -9.44
CA MET A 40 8.16 -13.79 -9.45
C MET A 40 8.58 -15.26 -9.57
N ILE A 41 8.03 -16.15 -8.73
CA ILE A 41 8.22 -17.57 -8.92
C ILE A 41 7.53 -17.98 -10.23
N PRO A 42 8.24 -18.61 -11.18
CA PRO A 42 7.67 -19.01 -12.46
C PRO A 42 6.44 -19.90 -12.27
N TYR A 43 5.37 -19.64 -13.02
CA TYR A 43 4.12 -20.39 -12.88
C TYR A 43 4.29 -21.90 -13.08
N TRP A 44 5.12 -22.31 -14.03
CA TRP A 44 5.42 -23.72 -14.28
C TRP A 44 6.11 -24.37 -13.07
N ALA A 45 7.10 -23.72 -12.47
CA ALA A 45 7.78 -24.21 -11.26
C ALA A 45 6.80 -24.28 -10.07
N TRP A 46 5.92 -23.29 -9.93
CA TRP A 46 4.87 -23.27 -8.92
C TRP A 46 3.93 -24.46 -9.04
N VAL A 47 3.50 -24.81 -10.25
CA VAL A 47 2.62 -25.95 -10.50
C VAL A 47 3.34 -27.27 -10.24
N ASP A 48 4.58 -27.43 -10.71
CA ASP A 48 5.37 -28.65 -10.56
C ASP A 48 5.68 -28.95 -9.09
N LYS A 49 6.00 -27.93 -8.31
CA LYS A 49 6.38 -28.05 -6.90
C LYS A 49 5.22 -27.82 -5.93
N LYS A 50 3.98 -27.78 -6.43
CA LYS A 50 2.76 -27.53 -5.64
C LYS A 50 2.65 -28.47 -4.42
N SER A 51 2.95 -29.75 -4.57
CA SER A 51 2.80 -30.71 -3.47
C SER A 51 3.78 -30.44 -2.33
N GLN A 52 5.03 -30.12 -2.66
CA GLN A 52 6.03 -29.72 -1.67
C GLN A 52 5.66 -28.39 -0.99
N MET A 53 5.13 -27.45 -1.78
CA MET A 53 4.65 -26.17 -1.23
C MET A 53 3.47 -26.35 -0.28
N LEU A 54 2.51 -27.23 -0.61
CA LEU A 54 1.40 -27.60 0.28
C LEU A 54 1.91 -28.19 1.59
N GLU A 55 2.89 -29.09 1.54
CA GLU A 55 3.49 -29.70 2.73
C GLU A 55 4.20 -28.67 3.62
N ILE A 56 4.99 -27.78 3.00
CA ILE A 56 5.68 -26.71 3.73
C ILE A 56 4.68 -25.79 4.42
N LEU A 57 3.63 -25.33 3.74
CA LEU A 57 2.63 -24.41 4.32
C LEU A 57 1.78 -25.11 5.38
N ALA A 58 1.31 -26.35 5.14
CA ALA A 58 0.53 -27.11 6.11
C ALA A 58 1.31 -27.40 7.39
N SER A 59 2.62 -27.72 7.27
CA SER A 59 3.50 -27.95 8.43
C SER A 59 3.80 -26.69 9.25
N ASN A 60 3.35 -25.51 8.80
CA ASN A 60 3.56 -24.23 9.44
C ASN A 60 2.24 -23.44 9.60
N GLU A 61 1.09 -24.11 9.56
CA GLU A 61 -0.24 -23.46 9.57
C GLU A 61 -0.56 -22.72 10.90
N ASP A 62 0.15 -23.06 11.97
CA ASP A 62 0.05 -22.41 13.28
C ASP A 62 0.80 -21.07 13.35
N LYS A 63 1.64 -20.76 12.37
CA LYS A 63 2.35 -19.49 12.32
C LYS A 63 1.40 -18.33 12.01
N SER A 64 1.61 -17.22 12.71
CA SER A 64 0.78 -16.01 12.59
C SER A 64 0.64 -15.49 11.15
N GLU A 65 1.70 -15.64 10.36
CA GLU A 65 1.78 -15.21 8.96
C GLU A 65 0.86 -16.02 8.03
N ILE A 66 0.50 -17.24 8.43
CA ILE A 66 -0.25 -18.16 7.58
C ILE A 66 -1.63 -18.49 8.14
N THR A 67 -1.79 -18.53 9.45
CA THR A 67 -2.98 -19.07 10.15
C THR A 67 -4.31 -18.56 9.58
N PHE A 68 -4.41 -17.25 9.27
CA PHE A 68 -5.66 -16.68 8.77
C PHE A 68 -5.83 -16.83 7.25
N VAL A 69 -4.73 -16.94 6.50
CA VAL A 69 -4.74 -16.99 5.04
C VAL A 69 -4.83 -18.41 4.51
N TRP A 70 -4.23 -19.37 5.22
CA TRP A 70 -4.15 -20.75 4.81
C TRP A 70 -5.50 -21.40 4.48
N PRO A 71 -6.55 -21.27 5.33
CA PRO A 71 -7.87 -21.83 4.99
C PRO A 71 -8.48 -21.26 3.70
N LEU A 72 -8.05 -20.09 3.28
CA LEU A 72 -8.58 -19.42 2.09
C LEU A 72 -7.89 -19.90 0.81
N ILE A 73 -6.59 -20.22 0.87
CA ILE A 73 -5.77 -20.50 -0.32
C ILE A 73 -5.43 -21.98 -0.50
N LYS A 74 -5.48 -22.82 0.54
CA LYS A 74 -5.01 -24.21 0.50
C LYS A 74 -5.62 -25.04 -0.61
N ASP A 75 -6.92 -24.87 -0.88
CA ASP A 75 -7.63 -25.63 -1.91
C ASP A 75 -7.37 -25.12 -3.33
N ASN A 76 -6.87 -23.87 -3.44
CA ASN A 76 -6.63 -23.19 -4.70
C ASN A 76 -5.17 -22.75 -4.87
N LEU A 77 -4.23 -23.41 -4.19
CA LEU A 77 -2.83 -23.00 -4.19
C LEU A 77 -2.23 -22.97 -5.61
N GLN A 78 -2.67 -23.84 -6.50
CA GLN A 78 -2.22 -23.86 -7.91
C GLN A 78 -2.60 -22.57 -8.68
N SER A 79 -3.65 -21.87 -8.24
CA SER A 79 -4.13 -20.61 -8.84
C SER A 79 -3.56 -19.39 -8.10
N CYS A 80 -2.57 -19.59 -7.25
CA CYS A 80 -1.82 -18.51 -6.63
C CYS A 80 -0.58 -18.19 -7.47
N GLN A 81 -0.12 -16.95 -7.30
CA GLN A 81 1.20 -16.51 -7.75
C GLN A 81 2.02 -16.13 -6.52
N ALA A 82 3.33 -16.20 -6.64
CA ALA A 82 4.22 -15.83 -5.56
C ALA A 82 5.35 -14.93 -6.06
N PHE A 83 5.66 -13.92 -5.23
CA PHE A 83 6.79 -13.03 -5.41
C PHE A 83 7.72 -13.17 -4.22
N ILE A 84 9.02 -13.10 -4.47
CA ILE A 84 10.05 -13.20 -3.45
C ILE A 84 10.98 -11.99 -3.55
N ASN A 85 11.37 -11.46 -2.42
CA ASN A 85 12.41 -10.46 -2.27
C ASN A 85 13.36 -10.87 -1.11
N GLY A 86 14.34 -10.05 -0.79
CA GLY A 86 15.33 -10.37 0.24
C GLY A 86 14.80 -10.49 1.68
N LYS A 87 13.50 -10.23 1.93
CA LYS A 87 12.89 -10.25 3.27
C LYS A 87 11.67 -11.13 3.39
N GLU A 88 10.88 -11.25 2.32
CA GLU A 88 9.58 -11.89 2.40
C GLU A 88 9.21 -12.61 1.10
N ILE A 89 8.26 -13.52 1.24
CA ILE A 89 7.58 -14.17 0.11
C ILE A 89 6.11 -13.80 0.21
N GLN A 90 5.59 -13.18 -0.84
CA GLN A 90 4.19 -12.85 -0.95
C GLN A 90 3.48 -13.86 -1.85
N ILE A 91 2.52 -14.60 -1.28
CA ILE A 91 1.67 -15.54 -2.01
C ILE A 91 0.27 -14.94 -2.10
N SER A 92 -0.25 -14.81 -3.31
CA SER A 92 -1.58 -14.25 -3.54
C SER A 92 -2.36 -15.03 -4.59
N PRO A 93 -3.66 -15.26 -4.38
CA PRO A 93 -4.50 -15.88 -5.39
C PRO A 93 -4.68 -14.92 -6.57
N VAL A 94 -4.56 -15.44 -7.80
CA VAL A 94 -4.85 -14.66 -9.03
C VAL A 94 -6.31 -14.23 -9.08
N VAL A 95 -7.20 -15.09 -8.58
CA VAL A 95 -8.62 -14.77 -8.39
C VAL A 95 -8.94 -14.84 -6.91
N THR A 96 -9.39 -13.74 -6.33
CA THR A 96 -9.73 -13.68 -4.91
C THR A 96 -10.83 -14.68 -4.58
N PRO A 97 -10.65 -15.57 -3.58
CA PRO A 97 -11.63 -16.57 -3.20
C PRO A 97 -12.78 -15.94 -2.39
N ILE A 98 -13.49 -14.98 -2.98
CA ILE A 98 -14.50 -14.16 -2.31
C ILE A 98 -15.65 -15.00 -1.74
N ASN A 99 -15.93 -16.13 -2.38
CA ASN A 99 -16.95 -17.09 -1.96
C ASN A 99 -16.66 -17.75 -0.59
N LYS A 100 -15.43 -17.72 -0.13
CA LYS A 100 -15.05 -18.20 1.21
C LYS A 100 -15.31 -17.18 2.31
N PHE A 101 -15.60 -15.91 1.95
CA PHE A 101 -15.96 -14.84 2.90
C PHE A 101 -17.48 -14.76 3.06
N GLY A 102 -18.06 -15.68 3.84
CA GLY A 102 -19.50 -15.77 4.06
C GLY A 102 -20.13 -14.48 4.58
N SER A 103 -19.42 -13.74 5.42
CA SER A 103 -19.84 -12.43 5.92
C SER A 103 -19.99 -11.37 4.81
N PHE A 104 -19.28 -11.53 3.70
CA PHE A 104 -19.40 -10.67 2.53
C PHE A 104 -20.40 -11.18 1.51
N VAL A 105 -20.38 -12.49 1.22
CA VAL A 105 -21.18 -13.08 0.14
C VAL A 105 -22.65 -13.27 0.54
N ASN A 106 -22.90 -13.66 1.80
CA ASN A 106 -24.25 -14.04 2.28
C ASN A 106 -25.08 -12.84 2.77
N VAL A 107 -24.54 -11.62 2.75
CA VAL A 107 -25.31 -10.45 3.15
C VAL A 107 -26.34 -10.07 2.08
N LYS A 108 -27.51 -9.62 2.54
CA LYS A 108 -28.61 -9.19 1.66
C LYS A 108 -28.26 -7.92 0.89
N ASN A 109 -27.63 -6.97 1.57
CA ASN A 109 -27.25 -5.67 0.99
C ASN A 109 -25.76 -5.42 1.24
N ARG A 110 -25.07 -4.93 0.21
CA ARG A 110 -23.66 -4.52 0.27
C ARG A 110 -23.54 -3.08 -0.21
N ILE A 111 -22.90 -2.25 0.58
CA ILE A 111 -22.60 -0.85 0.23
C ILE A 111 -21.09 -0.72 0.19
N LEU A 112 -20.57 -0.37 -0.98
CA LEU A 112 -19.17 -0.06 -1.19
C LEU A 112 -19.02 1.45 -1.29
N MET A 113 -18.08 2.01 -0.54
CA MET A 113 -17.80 3.43 -0.53
C MET A 113 -16.31 3.65 -0.79
N SER A 114 -16.00 4.53 -1.72
CA SER A 114 -14.63 4.97 -1.99
C SER A 114 -14.66 6.38 -2.54
N ALA A 115 -13.69 7.18 -2.15
CA ALA A 115 -13.48 8.50 -2.73
C ALA A 115 -12.89 8.42 -4.15
N THR A 116 -12.16 7.35 -4.43
CA THR A 116 -11.48 7.12 -5.72
C THR A 116 -11.59 5.65 -6.13
N THR A 117 -11.89 5.42 -7.38
CA THR A 117 -11.85 4.09 -8.00
C THR A 117 -10.92 4.18 -9.21
N GLN A 118 -9.89 3.33 -9.25
CA GLN A 118 -8.95 3.32 -10.37
C GLN A 118 -9.44 2.45 -11.53
N ASP A 119 -10.10 1.33 -11.19
CA ASP A 119 -10.58 0.36 -12.19
C ASP A 119 -11.85 -0.33 -11.69
N ASP A 120 -12.92 -0.13 -12.43
CA ASP A 120 -14.21 -0.76 -12.15
C ASP A 120 -14.19 -2.28 -12.33
N SER A 121 -13.22 -2.82 -13.07
CA SER A 121 -13.07 -4.26 -13.26
C SER A 121 -12.77 -5.00 -11.96
N PHE A 122 -12.10 -4.36 -11.00
CA PHE A 122 -11.86 -4.90 -9.67
C PHE A 122 -13.16 -5.25 -8.94
N PHE A 123 -14.14 -4.36 -8.98
CA PHE A 123 -15.43 -4.59 -8.31
C PHE A 123 -16.18 -5.78 -8.91
N VAL A 124 -16.13 -5.91 -10.24
CA VAL A 124 -16.82 -6.99 -10.96
C VAL A 124 -16.08 -8.30 -10.78
N LYS A 125 -14.76 -8.34 -11.13
CA LYS A 125 -13.97 -9.58 -11.18
C LYS A 125 -13.60 -10.09 -9.80
N THR A 126 -13.25 -9.19 -8.88
CA THR A 126 -12.74 -9.58 -7.57
C THR A 126 -13.85 -9.65 -6.52
N LEU A 127 -14.75 -8.67 -6.48
CA LEU A 127 -15.80 -8.59 -5.47
C LEU A 127 -17.15 -9.17 -5.92
N GLY A 128 -17.29 -9.55 -7.18
CA GLY A 128 -18.53 -10.12 -7.72
C GLY A 128 -19.71 -9.15 -7.71
N ILE A 129 -19.44 -7.85 -7.86
CA ILE A 129 -20.49 -6.82 -7.93
C ILE A 129 -21.09 -6.83 -9.35
N SER A 130 -22.39 -6.64 -9.46
CA SER A 130 -23.04 -6.59 -10.75
C SER A 130 -22.59 -5.39 -11.58
N VAL A 131 -22.45 -5.58 -12.88
CA VAL A 131 -22.08 -4.50 -13.81
C VAL A 131 -23.09 -3.35 -13.75
N ASP A 132 -24.38 -3.65 -13.54
CA ASP A 132 -25.43 -2.62 -13.45
C ASP A 132 -25.25 -1.73 -12.21
N ALA A 133 -24.83 -2.30 -11.08
CA ALA A 133 -24.54 -1.52 -9.87
C ALA A 133 -23.33 -0.58 -10.08
N ILE A 134 -22.34 -1.00 -10.84
CA ILE A 134 -21.18 -0.18 -11.18
C ILE A 134 -21.53 0.95 -12.14
N LYS A 135 -22.39 0.67 -13.12
CA LYS A 135 -22.84 1.67 -14.10
C LYS A 135 -23.76 2.74 -13.51
N ASN A 136 -24.42 2.42 -12.39
CA ASN A 136 -25.36 3.30 -11.71
C ASN A 136 -24.91 3.57 -10.26
N PRO A 137 -23.76 4.24 -10.04
CA PRO A 137 -23.29 4.55 -8.71
C PRO A 137 -24.21 5.57 -8.02
N ILE A 138 -24.32 5.47 -6.71
CA ILE A 138 -24.97 6.51 -5.91
C ILE A 138 -23.98 7.66 -5.79
N THR A 139 -24.31 8.79 -6.42
CA THR A 139 -23.48 9.99 -6.40
C THR A 139 -24.22 11.13 -5.71
N ASN A 140 -23.47 12.04 -5.08
CA ASN A 140 -24.03 13.26 -4.55
C ASN A 140 -24.13 14.30 -5.69
N GLU A 141 -25.35 14.56 -6.17
CA GLU A 141 -25.58 15.50 -7.27
C GLU A 141 -25.24 16.98 -6.92
N THR A 142 -25.19 17.31 -5.65
CA THR A 142 -24.88 18.67 -5.19
C THR A 142 -23.36 18.93 -5.12
N LEU A 143 -22.55 17.91 -4.95
CA LEU A 143 -21.09 17.99 -4.90
C LEU A 143 -20.47 17.73 -6.28
N LYS A 144 -20.67 18.67 -7.20
CA LYS A 144 -20.16 18.53 -8.58
C LYS A 144 -18.71 18.90 -8.74
N TRP A 145 -18.06 19.46 -7.72
CA TRP A 145 -16.74 20.07 -7.87
C TRP A 145 -15.84 19.91 -6.65
N SER A 146 -14.57 19.58 -6.87
CA SER A 146 -13.57 19.50 -5.81
C SER A 146 -12.58 20.69 -5.81
N GLY A 147 -12.92 21.77 -6.49
CA GLY A 147 -12.05 22.95 -6.65
C GLY A 147 -11.06 22.84 -7.81
N GLU A 148 -10.42 23.94 -8.17
CA GLU A 148 -9.35 23.98 -9.16
C GLU A 148 -8.08 23.32 -8.60
N LYS A 149 -7.40 22.53 -9.43
CA LYS A 149 -6.18 21.82 -9.04
C LYS A 149 -5.06 22.22 -9.98
N MET A 150 -3.95 22.66 -9.41
CA MET A 150 -2.69 22.82 -10.12
C MET A 150 -1.73 21.73 -9.65
N ILE A 151 -1.31 20.86 -10.54
CA ILE A 151 -0.34 19.80 -10.27
C ILE A 151 1.01 20.24 -10.82
N LEU A 152 2.00 20.39 -9.94
CA LEU A 152 3.38 20.69 -10.29
C LEU A 152 4.25 19.47 -9.98
N ILE A 153 5.08 19.08 -10.94
CA ILE A 153 6.06 18.00 -10.76
C ILE A 153 7.45 18.64 -10.92
N PRO A 154 8.09 19.04 -9.81
CA PRO A 154 9.31 19.84 -9.84
C PRO A 154 10.43 19.19 -10.65
N SER A 155 10.65 17.90 -10.54
CA SER A 155 11.68 17.15 -11.28
C SER A 155 11.47 17.11 -12.81
N LEU A 156 10.24 17.31 -13.29
CA LEU A 156 9.96 17.46 -14.72
C LEU A 156 10.22 18.88 -15.23
N ILE A 157 10.17 19.86 -14.33
CA ILE A 157 10.47 21.27 -14.66
C ILE A 157 11.98 21.47 -14.71
N ASN A 158 12.68 21.01 -13.69
CA ASN A 158 14.14 21.03 -13.61
C ASN A 158 14.65 19.81 -12.81
N PRO A 159 15.54 18.97 -13.38
CA PRO A 159 16.11 17.81 -12.69
C PRO A 159 16.85 18.14 -11.38
N GLU A 160 17.33 19.38 -11.21
CA GLU A 160 17.96 19.82 -9.98
C GLU A 160 16.98 20.05 -8.83
N PHE A 161 15.69 20.12 -9.11
CA PHE A 161 14.63 20.17 -8.09
C PHE A 161 14.42 18.78 -7.50
N THR A 162 15.44 18.32 -6.80
CA THR A 162 15.38 17.06 -6.04
C THR A 162 14.35 17.18 -4.92
N ARG A 163 13.92 16.04 -4.37
CA ARG A 163 13.02 16.01 -3.21
C ARG A 163 13.58 16.80 -2.03
N ASP A 164 14.88 16.66 -1.75
CA ASP A 164 15.51 17.33 -0.61
C ASP A 164 15.57 18.85 -0.82
N ALA A 165 15.86 19.31 -2.04
CA ALA A 165 15.81 20.74 -2.38
C ALA A 165 14.39 21.30 -2.22
N VAL A 166 13.36 20.54 -2.59
CA VAL A 166 11.95 20.93 -2.40
C VAL A 166 11.60 21.02 -0.91
N ILE A 167 11.98 20.01 -0.11
CA ILE A 167 11.74 20.01 1.33
C ILE A 167 12.44 21.20 2.00
N GLU A 168 13.70 21.45 1.67
CA GLU A 168 14.47 22.57 2.22
C GLU A 168 13.84 23.93 1.88
N HIS A 169 13.42 24.09 0.63
CA HIS A 169 12.79 25.31 0.18
C HIS A 169 11.46 25.57 0.88
N PHE A 170 10.54 24.61 0.81
CA PHE A 170 9.20 24.77 1.37
C PHE A 170 9.20 24.73 2.90
N GLY A 171 10.10 23.96 3.53
CA GLY A 171 10.23 23.85 4.98
C GLY A 171 10.68 25.14 5.67
N LYS A 172 11.30 26.06 4.95
CA LYS A 172 11.73 27.37 5.47
C LYS A 172 10.68 28.47 5.30
N LEU A 173 9.70 28.28 4.44
CA LEU A 173 8.69 29.29 4.16
C LEU A 173 7.61 29.33 5.24
N LYS A 174 7.06 30.51 5.45
CA LYS A 174 5.92 30.75 6.37
C LYS A 174 4.72 31.15 5.54
N TYR A 175 3.68 30.34 5.60
CA TYR A 175 2.50 30.49 4.78
C TYR A 175 1.37 31.21 5.51
N LYS A 176 0.51 31.87 4.75
CA LYS A 176 -0.75 32.46 5.23
C LYS A 176 -1.96 31.54 4.99
N PHE A 177 -1.71 30.33 4.58
CA PHE A 177 -2.69 29.29 4.25
C PHE A 177 -2.19 27.93 4.74
N GLY A 178 -3.07 26.96 4.79
CA GLY A 178 -2.73 25.58 5.19
C GLY A 178 -1.80 24.91 4.18
N VAL A 179 -0.72 24.31 4.66
CA VAL A 179 0.19 23.52 3.85
C VAL A 179 0.36 22.15 4.48
N VAL A 180 0.06 21.13 3.70
CA VAL A 180 0.17 19.74 4.12
C VAL A 180 1.16 19.00 3.23
N ALA A 181 2.11 18.32 3.85
CA ALA A 181 2.99 17.38 3.18
C ALA A 181 2.53 15.94 3.46
N LEU A 182 2.34 15.16 2.40
CA LEU A 182 1.94 13.77 2.50
C LEU A 182 3.15 12.86 2.27
N THR A 183 3.43 11.98 3.21
CA THR A 183 4.56 11.06 3.12
C THR A 183 4.10 9.61 3.24
N PRO A 184 4.66 8.68 2.44
CA PRO A 184 4.22 7.29 2.45
C PRO A 184 4.74 6.50 3.66
N THR A 185 5.81 6.95 4.31
CA THR A 185 6.43 6.23 5.42
C THR A 185 6.97 7.18 6.49
N LYS A 186 7.14 6.66 7.71
CA LYS A 186 7.77 7.40 8.82
C LYS A 186 9.18 7.90 8.45
N ARG A 187 9.98 7.07 7.81
CA ARG A 187 11.32 7.45 7.34
C ARG A 187 11.27 8.69 6.42
N LYS A 188 10.24 8.77 5.54
CA LYS A 188 10.05 9.92 4.66
C LYS A 188 9.49 11.15 5.37
N GLN A 189 8.81 10.98 6.49
CA GLN A 189 8.43 12.07 7.37
C GLN A 189 9.63 12.63 8.12
N ASP A 190 10.56 11.77 8.54
CA ASP A 190 11.76 12.15 9.28
C ASP A 190 12.69 13.05 8.45
N ASP A 191 12.62 12.99 7.10
CA ASP A 191 13.32 13.92 6.22
C ASP A 191 12.91 15.40 6.44
N TYR A 192 11.76 15.65 7.06
CA TYR A 192 11.29 16.99 7.45
C TYR A 192 11.74 17.42 8.86
N GLY A 193 12.47 16.57 9.58
CA GLY A 193 12.82 16.80 10.99
C GLY A 193 13.70 18.02 11.24
N GLU A 194 14.45 18.48 10.23
CA GLU A 194 15.26 19.68 10.29
C GLU A 194 14.51 20.95 9.86
N CYS A 195 13.27 20.82 9.40
CA CYS A 195 12.42 21.91 9.00
C CYS A 195 11.58 22.42 10.18
N ASP A 196 11.20 23.69 10.14
CA ASP A 196 10.22 24.26 11.09
C ASP A 196 8.79 23.83 10.70
N CYS A 197 8.51 22.56 10.86
CA CYS A 197 7.24 21.92 10.50
C CYS A 197 6.64 21.15 11.69
N ILE A 198 5.39 20.70 11.56
CA ILE A 198 4.69 19.89 12.54
C ILE A 198 4.63 18.47 12.01
N LEU A 199 5.30 17.53 12.69
CA LEU A 199 5.19 16.11 12.37
C LEU A 199 3.90 15.57 13.00
N VAL A 200 2.99 15.12 12.14
CA VAL A 200 1.67 14.64 12.58
C VAL A 200 1.71 13.14 12.79
N ASP A 201 1.29 12.71 13.98
CA ASP A 201 1.19 11.31 14.37
C ASP A 201 -0.17 10.98 15.01
N ARG A 202 -0.30 9.82 15.66
CA ARG A 202 -1.55 9.39 16.30
C ARG A 202 -2.00 10.29 17.44
N SER A 203 -1.06 10.92 18.13
CA SER A 203 -1.35 11.68 19.35
C SER A 203 -1.90 13.07 19.05
N ASN A 204 -1.50 13.67 17.92
CA ASN A 204 -1.85 15.06 17.58
C ASN A 204 -2.70 15.22 16.30
N ILE A 205 -2.98 14.16 15.55
CA ILE A 205 -3.64 14.25 14.24
C ILE A 205 -5.00 14.98 14.28
N TYR A 206 -5.79 14.73 15.30
CA TYR A 206 -7.12 15.35 15.41
C TYR A 206 -7.03 16.84 15.70
N ASP A 207 -6.11 17.23 16.56
CA ASP A 207 -5.88 18.64 16.91
C ASP A 207 -5.34 19.42 15.71
N GLU A 208 -4.37 18.84 14.99
CA GLU A 208 -3.78 19.46 13.81
C GLU A 208 -4.75 19.59 12.63
N ILE A 209 -5.64 18.61 12.43
CA ILE A 209 -6.70 18.69 11.44
C ILE A 209 -7.72 19.76 11.86
N TYR A 210 -8.13 19.77 13.12
CA TYR A 210 -9.05 20.78 13.64
C TYR A 210 -8.49 22.18 13.46
N ASP A 211 -7.23 22.39 13.79
CA ASP A 211 -6.56 23.68 13.61
C ASP A 211 -6.56 24.13 12.15
N LEU A 212 -6.25 23.23 11.22
CA LEU A 212 -6.34 23.53 9.79
C LEU A 212 -7.75 23.95 9.39
N GLN A 213 -8.78 23.22 9.84
CA GLN A 213 -10.19 23.51 9.54
C GLN A 213 -10.64 24.87 10.12
N GLN A 214 -10.02 25.33 11.21
CA GLN A 214 -10.28 26.64 11.82
C GLN A 214 -9.41 27.77 11.23
N GLY A 215 -8.57 27.47 10.23
CA GLY A 215 -7.64 28.45 9.68
C GLY A 215 -6.46 28.77 10.60
N ILE A 216 -6.18 27.91 11.57
CA ILE A 216 -5.03 28.06 12.48
C ILE A 216 -3.84 27.34 11.86
N TYR A 217 -3.01 28.08 11.14
CA TYR A 217 -1.91 27.47 10.37
C TYR A 217 -0.60 27.38 11.16
N GLY A 218 -0.48 28.06 12.30
CA GLY A 218 0.69 28.03 13.16
C GLY A 218 0.67 29.14 14.21
N THR A 219 1.75 29.24 14.97
CA THR A 219 1.92 30.31 15.97
C THR A 219 2.30 31.64 15.32
N ASP A 220 1.86 32.75 15.88
CA ASP A 220 2.18 34.12 15.43
C ASP A 220 1.74 34.45 13.99
N GLY A 221 0.67 33.82 13.48
CA GLY A 221 0.15 34.06 12.15
C GLY A 221 1.06 33.60 11.01
N LYS A 222 2.05 32.74 11.32
CA LYS A 222 2.97 32.12 10.37
C LYS A 222 2.68 30.62 10.28
N GLY A 223 2.15 30.20 9.15
CA GLY A 223 1.81 28.82 8.92
C GLY A 223 3.04 27.92 8.90
N LYS A 224 2.91 26.75 9.50
CA LYS A 224 3.88 25.66 9.42
C LYS A 224 3.32 24.55 8.56
N ILE A 225 4.20 23.83 7.88
CA ILE A 225 3.81 22.63 7.14
C ILE A 225 3.45 21.55 8.13
N ARG A 226 2.31 20.91 7.93
CA ARG A 226 1.92 19.69 8.63
C ARG A 226 2.27 18.48 7.81
N VAL A 227 3.11 17.62 8.35
CA VAL A 227 3.62 16.43 7.64
C VAL A 227 2.86 15.19 8.12
N LEU A 228 1.97 14.67 7.27
CA LEU A 228 1.17 13.49 7.55
C LEU A 228 1.80 12.24 6.93
N THR A 229 1.83 11.16 7.68
CA THR A 229 2.37 9.89 7.20
C THR A 229 1.28 8.85 7.08
N ASN A 230 1.08 8.33 5.86
CA ASN A 230 0.17 7.22 5.56
C ASN A 230 -1.24 7.37 6.18
N ARG A 231 -1.72 8.62 6.32
CA ARG A 231 -2.98 9.01 6.96
C ARG A 231 -3.64 10.18 6.26
N TYR A 232 -3.67 10.09 4.94
CA TYR A 232 -4.30 11.10 4.10
C TYR A 232 -5.65 10.64 3.55
N ASP A 233 -6.00 9.38 3.72
CA ASP A 233 -7.31 8.86 3.34
C ASP A 233 -8.33 9.20 4.43
N GLY A 234 -9.43 9.84 4.03
CA GLY A 234 -10.51 10.22 4.93
C GLY A 234 -10.27 11.49 5.74
N ILE A 235 -9.26 12.29 5.40
CA ILE A 235 -9.10 13.65 5.94
C ILE A 235 -9.86 14.61 5.03
N ASP A 236 -10.82 15.30 5.60
CA ASP A 236 -11.57 16.37 4.93
C ASP A 236 -11.04 17.74 5.39
N LEU A 237 -10.50 18.49 4.44
CA LEU A 237 -10.00 19.86 4.63
C LEU A 237 -10.86 20.79 3.77
N PRO A 238 -11.93 21.35 4.35
CA PRO A 238 -12.83 22.26 3.63
C PRO A 238 -12.16 23.60 3.31
N ASP A 239 -12.84 24.42 2.52
CA ASP A 239 -12.36 25.66 1.89
C ASP A 239 -11.61 26.65 2.79
N ASN A 240 -11.71 26.55 4.10
CA ASN A 240 -11.02 27.39 5.06
C ASN A 240 -9.74 26.75 5.64
N ALA A 241 -9.41 25.55 5.21
CA ALA A 241 -8.26 24.80 5.73
C ALA A 241 -6.97 25.07 4.93
#